data_b00b4a51b523446fbc4f20911a649316
#
_entry.id   b00b4a51b523446fbc4f20911a649316
#
_cell.length_a   1.000
_cell.length_b   1.000
_cell.length_c   1.000
_cell.angle_alpha   90.00
_cell.angle_beta   90.00
_cell.angle_gamma   90.00
#
_symmetry.space_group_name_H-M   'P 1'
#
loop_
_entity.id
_entity.type
_entity.pdbx_description
1 polymer ?
#
loop_
_entity_poly.entity_id
_entity_poly.type
_entity_poly.pdbx_seq_one_letter_code
_entity_poly.pdbx_strand_id
1 'polypeptide(L)'
;MMSATVECEIRQKAKGLEEKLGEKIDALEEKLGQSVEAVEEHVDLPELSFNHSDIFRNQFMLHGGLASQGYDWWWHSFTGHHKKTGEEKAFFIEFFTINPALGGAEPVFGQLEENQKDGVRPSYMMVKVGAWGEHPVQLHRFFAWDDVTVKEDAPYLISADNCFCSETRTLGMVDVSPETAQEHPEYMTDAGKMYWDLTMDKQITFNVGYGAGKPMREAEAFDMFWHCEGMKTAFEGKIILNGEEYIVSRDDCYGYADKNWGRDFTSPWVWLSSNDLTSRVTGEKLHDSAFVIGGGRPKVGPVAMDNKLLGAMWYEGEPFEFNFSKVWTLTKTKFKCKETKSKVVWRVVQETPMSKMCTEIACNKEDMILVNYEAPDGSKRHNRLWNGGNGTGMVKLYRKHLKKKKEDSKPKWEWELVDEIDVGHVGCEYGEYTK
;
A
#
# COMPACT_ATOMS: atom_id res chain seq x y z
N MET A 1 -19.33 -24.89 -22.30
CA MET A 1 -18.37 -24.88 -23.41
C MET A 1 -18.55 -23.59 -24.20
N MET A 2 -17.77 -22.59 -23.93
CA MET A 2 -17.67 -21.40 -24.79
C MET A 2 -16.98 -21.82 -26.08
N SER A 3 -17.52 -21.41 -27.23
CA SER A 3 -17.00 -21.78 -28.56
C SER A 3 -15.59 -21.19 -28.73
N ALA A 4 -14.66 -21.95 -29.29
CA ALA A 4 -13.30 -21.54 -29.64
C ALA A 4 -13.24 -20.24 -30.48
N THR A 5 -14.33 -19.86 -31.11
CA THR A 5 -14.50 -18.63 -31.87
C THR A 5 -14.58 -17.40 -30.93
N VAL A 6 -15.22 -17.53 -29.77
CA VAL A 6 -15.38 -16.44 -28.78
C VAL A 6 -14.06 -16.20 -28.05
N GLU A 7 -13.31 -17.24 -27.75
CA GLU A 7 -11.95 -17.13 -27.18
C GLU A 7 -10.98 -16.43 -28.15
N CYS A 8 -11.05 -16.76 -29.44
CA CYS A 8 -10.23 -16.12 -30.46
C CYS A 8 -10.57 -14.65 -30.66
N GLU A 9 -11.85 -14.27 -30.60
CA GLU A 9 -12.28 -12.85 -30.68
C GLU A 9 -11.86 -12.06 -29.44
N ILE A 10 -11.89 -12.67 -28.25
CA ILE A 10 -11.44 -12.02 -27.01
C ILE A 10 -9.94 -11.81 -27.07
N ARG A 11 -9.14 -12.80 -27.48
CA ARG A 11 -7.68 -12.66 -27.66
C ARG A 11 -7.31 -11.61 -28.72
N GLN A 12 -8.01 -11.55 -29.83
CA GLN A 12 -7.78 -10.51 -30.86
C GLN A 12 -8.14 -9.12 -30.38
N LYS A 13 -9.22 -8.96 -29.60
CA LYS A 13 -9.59 -7.68 -28.99
C LYS A 13 -8.62 -7.26 -27.89
N ALA A 14 -8.13 -8.21 -27.08
CA ALA A 14 -7.10 -7.95 -26.07
C ALA A 14 -5.82 -7.45 -26.74
N LYS A 15 -5.32 -8.16 -27.76
CA LYS A 15 -4.11 -7.77 -28.50
C LYS A 15 -4.22 -6.41 -29.19
N GLY A 16 -5.38 -6.10 -29.78
CA GLY A 16 -5.63 -4.77 -30.38
C GLY A 16 -5.81 -3.65 -29.34
N LEU A 17 -6.15 -3.97 -28.09
CA LEU A 17 -6.15 -3.04 -26.96
C LEU A 17 -4.73 -2.81 -26.43
N GLU A 18 -3.91 -3.86 -26.39
CA GLU A 18 -2.49 -3.78 -26.01
C GLU A 18 -1.70 -2.88 -26.96
N GLU A 19 -1.87 -3.05 -28.29
CA GLU A 19 -1.20 -2.19 -29.29
C GLU A 19 -1.62 -0.72 -29.18
N LYS A 20 -2.91 -0.45 -29.01
CA LYS A 20 -3.41 0.94 -28.84
C LYS A 20 -3.03 1.54 -27.49
N LEU A 21 -2.81 0.68 -26.48
CA LEU A 21 -2.38 1.11 -25.16
C LEU A 21 -0.88 1.41 -25.17
N GLY A 22 -0.08 0.58 -25.84
CA GLY A 22 1.34 0.84 -26.11
C GLY A 22 1.56 2.20 -26.75
N GLU A 23 0.88 2.47 -27.90
CA GLU A 23 0.99 3.76 -28.59
C GLU A 23 0.60 4.98 -27.72
N LYS A 24 -0.37 4.81 -26.80
CA LYS A 24 -0.75 5.89 -25.87
C LYS A 24 0.21 6.05 -24.70
N ILE A 25 0.81 4.95 -24.25
CA ILE A 25 1.85 4.95 -23.22
C ILE A 25 3.09 5.64 -23.77
N ASP A 26 3.55 5.27 -24.96
CA ASP A 26 4.71 5.87 -25.62
C ASP A 26 4.53 7.40 -25.82
N ALA A 27 3.33 7.83 -26.22
CA ALA A 27 3.02 9.26 -26.37
C ALA A 27 2.93 10.02 -25.03
N LEU A 28 2.55 9.36 -23.95
CA LEU A 28 2.55 9.90 -22.58
C LEU A 28 3.97 9.93 -22.00
N GLU A 29 4.77 8.91 -22.29
CA GLU A 29 6.17 8.82 -21.90
C GLU A 29 7.02 9.91 -22.55
N GLU A 30 6.81 10.19 -23.84
CA GLU A 30 7.49 11.28 -24.53
C GLU A 30 7.14 12.65 -23.91
N LYS A 31 5.87 12.87 -23.53
CA LYS A 31 5.44 14.10 -22.84
C LYS A 31 5.98 14.21 -21.41
N LEU A 32 6.04 13.11 -20.66
CA LEU A 32 6.57 13.07 -19.30
C LEU A 32 8.11 13.18 -19.33
N GLY A 33 8.79 12.51 -20.26
CA GLY A 33 10.23 12.61 -20.45
C GLY A 33 10.67 14.05 -20.72
N GLN A 34 9.99 14.76 -21.61
CA GLN A 34 10.25 16.18 -21.88
C GLN A 34 10.01 17.09 -20.67
N SER A 35 9.07 16.71 -19.78
CA SER A 35 8.82 17.46 -18.54
C SER A 35 9.85 17.15 -17.46
N VAL A 36 10.38 15.93 -17.42
CA VAL A 36 11.40 15.49 -16.45
C VAL A 36 12.78 16.05 -16.81
N GLU A 37 13.19 16.01 -18.07
CA GLU A 37 14.46 16.63 -18.51
C GLU A 37 14.53 18.14 -18.21
N ALA A 38 13.38 18.84 -18.26
CA ALA A 38 13.31 20.26 -17.91
C ALA A 38 13.45 20.54 -16.40
N VAL A 39 13.26 19.54 -15.54
CA VAL A 39 13.34 19.66 -14.07
C VAL A 39 14.73 19.18 -13.56
N GLU A 40 15.43 18.28 -14.27
CA GLU A 40 16.73 17.76 -13.86
C GLU A 40 17.87 18.79 -13.92
N GLU A 41 17.71 19.86 -14.66
CA GLU A 41 18.80 20.85 -14.85
C GLU A 41 18.97 21.88 -13.72
N HIS A 42 18.06 21.97 -12.75
CA HIS A 42 18.17 23.02 -11.71
C HIS A 42 17.62 22.61 -10.34
N VAL A 43 18.53 22.60 -9.34
CA VAL A 43 18.34 22.76 -7.90
C VAL A 43 18.22 21.46 -7.10
N ASP A 44 19.20 21.24 -6.20
CA ASP A 44 19.08 20.44 -4.97
C ASP A 44 17.95 21.04 -4.08
N LEU A 45 16.69 20.81 -4.46
CA LEU A 45 15.55 21.13 -3.63
C LEU A 45 15.53 20.18 -2.44
N PRO A 46 15.27 20.66 -1.22
CA PRO A 46 15.06 19.77 -0.08
C PRO A 46 13.96 18.77 -0.41
N GLU A 47 14.20 17.49 -0.12
CA GLU A 47 13.21 16.43 -0.33
C GLU A 47 11.86 16.81 0.29
N LEU A 48 10.88 17.15 -0.54
CA LEU A 48 9.54 17.46 -0.10
C LEU A 48 8.82 16.16 0.25
N SER A 49 8.38 16.03 1.50
CA SER A 49 7.64 14.85 1.98
C SER A 49 6.21 14.77 1.41
N PHE A 50 5.70 15.90 0.91
CA PHE A 50 4.35 16.01 0.38
C PHE A 50 4.39 16.67 -1.00
N ASN A 51 3.28 16.65 -1.73
CA ASN A 51 2.88 17.33 -2.96
C ASN A 51 2.78 16.43 -4.20
N HIS A 52 3.86 15.87 -4.73
CA HIS A 52 3.83 15.03 -5.92
C HIS A 52 4.34 13.63 -5.59
N SER A 53 3.75 12.62 -6.21
CA SER A 53 4.26 11.26 -6.11
C SER A 53 5.67 11.21 -6.71
N ASP A 54 6.61 10.66 -5.94
CA ASP A 54 7.98 10.48 -6.40
C ASP A 54 8.04 9.23 -7.29
N ILE A 55 7.92 9.42 -8.59
CA ILE A 55 7.91 8.34 -9.57
C ILE A 55 9.17 7.48 -9.56
N PHE A 56 10.31 8.02 -9.10
CA PHE A 56 11.55 7.25 -8.94
C PHE A 56 11.51 6.31 -7.73
N ARG A 57 10.68 6.59 -6.74
CA ARG A 57 10.43 5.68 -5.60
C ARG A 57 9.36 4.65 -5.92
N ASN A 58 8.53 4.91 -6.92
CA ASN A 58 7.47 4.00 -7.34
C ASN A 58 7.97 2.88 -8.25
N GLN A 59 9.18 3.01 -8.82
CA GLN A 59 9.76 2.04 -9.75
C GLN A 59 10.09 0.70 -9.08
N PHE A 60 10.38 -0.31 -9.88
CA PHE A 60 10.83 -1.63 -9.44
C PHE A 60 12.17 -1.53 -8.72
N MET A 61 12.28 -2.18 -7.54
CA MET A 61 13.43 -2.00 -6.65
C MET A 61 14.32 -3.24 -6.52
N LEU A 62 13.96 -4.37 -7.14
CA LEU A 62 14.72 -5.62 -6.97
C LEU A 62 15.91 -5.72 -7.91
N HIS A 63 16.91 -4.87 -7.66
CA HIS A 63 18.19 -4.85 -8.37
C HIS A 63 19.34 -5.32 -7.48
N GLY A 64 20.47 -5.71 -8.08
CA GLY A 64 21.68 -6.11 -7.37
C GLY A 64 21.42 -7.22 -6.35
N GLY A 65 21.74 -6.99 -5.08
CA GLY A 65 21.52 -7.96 -3.99
C GLY A 65 20.05 -8.25 -3.71
N LEU A 66 19.16 -7.28 -3.91
CA LEU A 66 17.73 -7.45 -3.71
C LEU A 66 17.08 -8.37 -4.77
N ALA A 67 17.68 -8.49 -5.96
CA ALA A 67 17.16 -9.40 -6.98
C ALA A 67 17.17 -10.87 -6.56
N SER A 68 18.07 -11.27 -5.65
CA SER A 68 18.14 -12.64 -5.12
C SER A 68 17.74 -12.79 -3.65
N GLN A 69 17.51 -11.68 -2.95
CA GLN A 69 17.10 -11.67 -1.55
C GLN A 69 16.28 -10.41 -1.27
N GLY A 70 15.16 -10.28 -1.95
CA GLY A 70 14.29 -9.14 -1.78
C GLY A 70 12.88 -9.40 -2.22
N TYR A 71 12.00 -8.56 -1.73
CA TYR A 71 10.62 -8.46 -2.16
C TYR A 71 10.29 -7.02 -2.54
N ASP A 72 9.27 -6.84 -3.37
CA ASP A 72 8.76 -5.56 -3.80
C ASP A 72 7.27 -5.66 -4.11
N TRP A 73 6.46 -4.68 -3.67
CA TRP A 73 5.04 -4.66 -3.99
C TRP A 73 4.50 -3.26 -4.24
N TRP A 74 3.41 -3.21 -5.01
CA TRP A 74 2.52 -2.08 -5.18
C TRP A 74 1.15 -2.48 -4.63
N TRP A 75 0.67 -1.69 -3.69
CA TRP A 75 -0.61 -1.90 -3.02
C TRP A 75 -1.58 -0.78 -3.35
N HIS A 76 -2.81 -1.16 -3.68
CA HIS A 76 -3.91 -0.25 -3.97
C HIS A 76 -5.14 -0.69 -3.20
N SER A 77 -5.83 0.25 -2.56
CA SER A 77 -7.13 -0.01 -1.92
C SER A 77 -8.10 1.14 -2.23
N PHE A 78 -9.37 0.82 -2.34
CA PHE A 78 -10.41 1.77 -2.70
C PHE A 78 -11.79 1.17 -2.45
N THR A 79 -12.86 2.01 -2.53
CA THR A 79 -14.24 1.57 -2.53
C THR A 79 -14.85 1.68 -3.91
N GLY A 80 -15.87 0.87 -4.15
CA GLY A 80 -16.71 0.93 -5.35
C GLY A 80 -18.15 0.61 -4.99
N HIS A 81 -19.10 1.09 -5.81
CA HIS A 81 -20.50 0.92 -5.58
C HIS A 81 -21.12 -0.08 -6.54
N HIS A 82 -21.86 -1.04 -6.01
CA HIS A 82 -22.55 -2.04 -6.81
C HIS A 82 -23.50 -1.37 -7.81
N LYS A 83 -23.32 -1.68 -9.09
CA LYS A 83 -23.97 -0.98 -10.21
C LYS A 83 -25.49 -0.94 -10.14
N LYS A 84 -26.13 -1.97 -9.57
CA LYS A 84 -27.60 -2.07 -9.50
C LYS A 84 -28.17 -1.58 -8.18
N THR A 85 -27.49 -1.86 -7.05
CA THR A 85 -28.02 -1.58 -5.71
C THR A 85 -27.47 -0.30 -5.11
N GLY A 86 -26.29 0.16 -5.60
CA GLY A 86 -25.55 1.27 -5.00
C GLY A 86 -24.81 0.90 -3.70
N GLU A 87 -24.83 -0.37 -3.30
CA GLU A 87 -24.15 -0.83 -2.10
C GLU A 87 -22.64 -0.69 -2.25
N GLU A 88 -22.00 -0.10 -1.25
CA GLU A 88 -20.57 0.11 -1.21
C GLU A 88 -19.82 -1.15 -0.80
N LYS A 89 -18.67 -1.38 -1.41
CA LYS A 89 -17.72 -2.44 -1.05
C LYS A 89 -16.29 -1.96 -1.17
N ALA A 90 -15.46 -2.33 -0.20
CA ALA A 90 -14.04 -2.01 -0.20
C ALA A 90 -13.23 -3.13 -0.89
N PHE A 91 -12.27 -2.73 -1.74
CA PHE A 91 -11.45 -3.60 -2.57
C PHE A 91 -9.97 -3.33 -2.39
N PHE A 92 -9.15 -4.33 -2.72
CA PHE A 92 -7.71 -4.20 -2.81
C PHE A 92 -7.14 -4.92 -4.04
N ILE A 93 -6.00 -4.40 -4.51
CA ILE A 93 -5.20 -4.98 -5.59
C ILE A 93 -3.73 -4.85 -5.18
N GLU A 94 -2.99 -5.94 -5.26
CA GLU A 94 -1.56 -5.97 -4.97
C GLU A 94 -0.80 -6.71 -6.07
N PHE A 95 0.30 -6.12 -6.48
CA PHE A 95 1.32 -6.75 -7.30
C PHE A 95 2.55 -6.97 -6.41
N PHE A 96 2.79 -8.20 -6.03
CA PHE A 96 3.89 -8.62 -5.15
C PHE A 96 4.92 -9.42 -5.94
N THR A 97 6.18 -9.10 -5.72
CA THR A 97 7.31 -9.78 -6.37
C THR A 97 8.35 -10.21 -5.34
N ILE A 98 9.01 -11.32 -5.59
CA ILE A 98 10.03 -11.88 -4.69
C ILE A 98 11.14 -12.59 -5.46
N ASN A 99 12.40 -12.30 -5.11
CA ASN A 99 13.63 -12.95 -5.59
C ASN A 99 13.69 -13.20 -7.11
N PRO A 100 13.54 -12.19 -7.97
CA PRO A 100 13.50 -12.39 -9.43
C PRO A 100 14.69 -13.15 -10.01
N ALA A 101 15.88 -12.99 -9.46
CA ALA A 101 17.09 -13.66 -9.95
C ALA A 101 17.15 -15.16 -9.64
N LEU A 102 16.21 -15.71 -8.87
CA LEU A 102 16.12 -17.13 -8.50
C LEU A 102 15.00 -17.85 -9.26
N GLY A 103 14.19 -17.13 -10.04
CA GLY A 103 13.07 -17.67 -10.77
C GLY A 103 13.43 -18.19 -12.16
N GLY A 104 12.43 -18.75 -12.82
CA GLY A 104 12.50 -19.31 -14.17
C GLY A 104 11.10 -19.59 -14.71
N ALA A 105 10.92 -20.75 -15.33
CA ALA A 105 9.69 -21.14 -16.01
C ALA A 105 8.51 -21.50 -15.08
N GLU A 106 8.76 -21.69 -13.78
CA GLU A 106 7.74 -22.06 -12.78
C GLU A 106 7.87 -21.18 -11.53
N PRO A 107 6.74 -20.86 -10.85
CA PRO A 107 6.78 -20.22 -9.53
C PRO A 107 7.42 -21.15 -8.49
N VAL A 108 8.31 -20.63 -7.67
CA VAL A 108 8.99 -21.37 -6.60
C VAL A 108 8.44 -20.94 -5.25
N PHE A 109 7.83 -21.88 -4.50
CA PHE A 109 7.28 -21.66 -3.17
C PHE A 109 8.22 -22.19 -2.10
N GLY A 110 8.85 -21.30 -1.34
CA GLY A 110 9.77 -21.68 -0.26
C GLY A 110 9.08 -22.40 0.90
N GLN A 111 7.77 -22.20 1.07
CA GLN A 111 6.98 -22.79 2.15
C GLN A 111 6.60 -24.27 1.96
N LEU A 112 6.80 -24.84 0.78
CA LEU A 112 6.59 -26.28 0.59
C LEU A 112 7.59 -27.06 1.45
N GLU A 113 7.11 -28.15 2.09
CA GLU A 113 7.94 -28.92 3.04
C GLU A 113 9.28 -29.39 2.48
N GLU A 114 9.29 -29.83 1.22
CA GLU A 114 10.48 -30.24 0.49
C GLU A 114 11.46 -29.07 0.31
N ASN A 115 10.92 -27.91 -0.13
CA ASN A 115 11.71 -26.70 -0.35
C ASN A 115 12.26 -26.12 0.96
N GLN A 116 11.50 -26.18 2.05
CA GLN A 116 11.99 -25.77 3.38
C GLN A 116 13.15 -26.64 3.85
N LYS A 117 13.10 -27.96 3.63
CA LYS A 117 14.18 -28.88 4.02
C LYS A 117 15.48 -28.61 3.25
N ASP A 118 15.35 -28.21 1.99
CA ASP A 118 16.48 -27.96 1.09
C ASP A 118 16.95 -26.51 1.12
N GLY A 119 16.29 -25.64 1.88
CA GLY A 119 16.61 -24.20 2.01
C GLY A 119 16.32 -23.42 0.71
N VAL A 120 15.37 -23.91 -0.10
CA VAL A 120 14.95 -23.24 -1.33
C VAL A 120 14.19 -21.95 -0.99
N ARG A 121 14.60 -20.85 -1.59
CA ARG A 121 13.97 -19.55 -1.41
C ARG A 121 12.84 -19.34 -2.41
N PRO A 122 11.75 -18.65 -1.98
CA PRO A 122 10.64 -18.37 -2.89
C PRO A 122 11.07 -17.48 -4.04
N SER A 123 10.45 -17.67 -5.21
CA SER A 123 10.67 -16.82 -6.38
C SER A 123 9.44 -16.82 -7.28
N TYR A 124 8.70 -15.74 -7.32
CA TYR A 124 7.50 -15.56 -8.13
C TYR A 124 7.06 -14.09 -8.18
N MET A 125 6.15 -13.78 -9.09
CA MET A 125 5.24 -12.65 -8.98
C MET A 125 3.87 -13.17 -8.57
N MET A 126 3.23 -12.49 -7.61
CA MET A 126 1.84 -12.76 -7.21
C MET A 126 0.99 -11.52 -7.48
N VAL A 127 -0.16 -11.73 -8.09
CA VAL A 127 -1.23 -10.73 -8.12
C VAL A 127 -2.29 -11.17 -7.13
N LYS A 128 -2.49 -10.36 -6.09
CA LYS A 128 -3.48 -10.58 -5.05
C LYS A 128 -4.57 -9.52 -5.16
N VAL A 129 -5.81 -9.97 -5.24
CA VAL A 129 -6.98 -9.09 -5.33
C VAL A 129 -8.09 -9.58 -4.42
N GLY A 130 -8.99 -8.70 -4.07
CA GLY A 130 -10.14 -9.12 -3.27
C GLY A 130 -10.95 -7.97 -2.72
N ALA A 131 -11.75 -8.29 -1.73
CA ALA A 131 -12.65 -7.35 -1.07
C ALA A 131 -12.75 -7.63 0.42
N TRP A 132 -13.00 -6.58 1.19
CA TRP A 132 -13.30 -6.62 2.62
C TRP A 132 -14.78 -6.41 2.92
N GLY A 133 -15.15 -6.49 4.20
CA GLY A 133 -16.51 -6.31 4.68
C GLY A 133 -17.29 -7.61 4.69
N GLU A 134 -18.56 -7.55 4.47
CA GLU A 134 -19.42 -8.75 4.46
C GLU A 134 -18.91 -9.75 3.41
N HIS A 135 -18.59 -10.98 3.86
CA HIS A 135 -17.99 -12.03 3.05
C HIS A 135 -16.67 -11.62 2.41
N PRO A 136 -15.62 -11.33 3.21
CA PRO A 136 -14.33 -10.96 2.67
C PRO A 136 -13.72 -12.10 1.84
N VAL A 137 -13.03 -11.73 0.78
CA VAL A 137 -12.42 -12.69 -0.15
C VAL A 137 -11.05 -12.21 -0.61
N GLN A 138 -10.09 -13.14 -0.75
CA GLN A 138 -8.79 -12.91 -1.35
C GLN A 138 -8.51 -13.94 -2.43
N LEU A 139 -8.13 -13.47 -3.60
CA LEU A 139 -7.81 -14.31 -4.76
C LEU A 139 -6.37 -14.05 -5.15
N HIS A 140 -5.59 -15.12 -5.28
CA HIS A 140 -4.19 -15.04 -5.62
C HIS A 140 -3.90 -15.75 -6.93
N ARG A 141 -3.08 -15.12 -7.78
CA ARG A 141 -2.51 -15.73 -8.98
C ARG A 141 -1.01 -15.55 -8.96
N PHE A 142 -0.30 -16.65 -9.22
CA PHE A 142 1.16 -16.67 -9.23
C PHE A 142 1.67 -16.79 -10.67
N PHE A 143 2.79 -16.13 -10.93
CA PHE A 143 3.45 -16.12 -12.24
C PHE A 143 4.92 -16.48 -12.06
N ALA A 144 5.42 -17.29 -12.99
CA ALA A 144 6.85 -17.54 -13.15
C ALA A 144 7.57 -16.27 -13.64
N TRP A 145 8.84 -16.11 -13.31
CA TRP A 145 9.59 -14.92 -13.74
C TRP A 145 9.77 -14.82 -15.25
N ASP A 146 9.79 -15.96 -15.97
CA ASP A 146 9.85 -15.97 -17.43
C ASP A 146 8.59 -15.33 -18.09
N ASP A 147 7.49 -15.23 -17.36
CA ASP A 147 6.23 -14.63 -17.81
C ASP A 147 6.08 -13.15 -17.38
N VAL A 148 7.00 -12.64 -16.55
CA VAL A 148 6.90 -11.29 -15.98
C VAL A 148 7.67 -10.28 -16.83
N THR A 149 7.03 -9.20 -17.18
CA THR A 149 7.65 -8.04 -17.81
C THR A 149 7.69 -6.89 -16.82
N VAL A 150 8.87 -6.32 -16.61
CA VAL A 150 9.09 -5.14 -15.76
C VAL A 150 9.79 -4.07 -16.57
N LYS A 151 9.27 -2.84 -16.51
CA LYS A 151 10.03 -1.65 -16.91
C LYS A 151 10.86 -1.19 -15.73
N GLU A 152 12.17 -1.19 -15.87
CA GLU A 152 13.10 -0.88 -14.78
C GLU A 152 13.15 0.62 -14.46
N ASP A 153 12.91 1.47 -15.47
CA ASP A 153 12.94 2.93 -15.33
C ASP A 153 11.56 3.51 -14.95
N ALA A 154 11.59 4.70 -14.34
CA ALA A 154 10.36 5.47 -14.07
C ALA A 154 9.76 6.04 -15.39
N PRO A 155 8.44 6.15 -15.53
CA PRO A 155 7.41 5.59 -14.65
C PRO A 155 7.35 4.07 -14.75
N TYR A 156 7.04 3.40 -13.63
CA TYR A 156 7.05 1.96 -13.57
C TYR A 156 5.94 1.29 -14.39
N LEU A 157 6.21 0.08 -14.79
CA LEU A 157 5.24 -0.85 -15.36
C LEU A 157 5.64 -2.27 -14.96
N ILE A 158 4.68 -3.04 -14.48
CA ILE A 158 4.81 -4.47 -14.26
C ILE A 158 3.63 -5.20 -14.87
N SER A 159 3.86 -6.30 -15.54
CA SER A 159 2.80 -7.11 -16.15
C SER A 159 3.16 -8.58 -16.23
N ALA A 160 2.14 -9.43 -16.17
CA ALA A 160 2.23 -10.83 -16.51
C ALA A 160 0.85 -11.28 -17.04
N ASP A 161 0.84 -11.95 -18.20
CA ASP A 161 -0.36 -12.36 -18.92
C ASP A 161 -1.35 -11.19 -19.09
N ASN A 162 -2.51 -11.29 -18.46
CA ASN A 162 -3.58 -10.28 -18.50
C ASN A 162 -3.61 -9.35 -17.27
N CYS A 163 -2.60 -9.39 -16.43
CA CYS A 163 -2.46 -8.52 -15.26
C CYS A 163 -1.39 -7.45 -15.53
N PHE A 164 -1.73 -6.20 -15.23
CA PHE A 164 -0.91 -5.04 -15.53
C PHE A 164 -1.05 -3.99 -14.43
N CYS A 165 0.05 -3.36 -14.04
CA CYS A 165 0.09 -2.21 -13.15
C CYS A 165 1.15 -1.20 -13.60
N SER A 166 0.77 0.08 -13.57
CA SER A 166 1.64 1.20 -13.90
C SER A 166 1.36 2.38 -12.97
N GLU A 167 2.07 3.48 -13.17
CA GLU A 167 1.92 4.71 -12.39
C GLU A 167 0.48 5.25 -12.35
N THR A 168 -0.30 5.07 -13.44
CA THR A 168 -1.61 5.70 -13.61
C THR A 168 -2.75 4.74 -13.94
N ARG A 169 -2.48 3.43 -14.06
CA ARG A 169 -3.50 2.46 -14.42
C ARG A 169 -3.18 1.07 -13.92
N THR A 170 -4.21 0.35 -13.54
CA THR A 170 -4.15 -1.09 -13.28
C THR A 170 -5.31 -1.82 -13.96
N LEU A 171 -5.02 -2.98 -14.52
CA LEU A 171 -5.96 -3.80 -15.27
C LEU A 171 -5.63 -5.26 -15.02
N GLY A 172 -6.64 -6.11 -14.92
CA GLY A 172 -6.38 -7.54 -14.86
C GLY A 172 -7.58 -8.41 -14.53
N MET A 173 -7.27 -9.70 -14.40
CA MET A 173 -8.23 -10.71 -14.00
C MET A 173 -7.52 -11.83 -13.24
N VAL A 174 -8.06 -12.15 -12.07
CA VAL A 174 -7.71 -13.35 -11.31
C VAL A 174 -8.94 -14.26 -11.28
N ASP A 175 -8.76 -15.51 -11.66
CA ASP A 175 -9.80 -16.54 -11.73
C ASP A 175 -9.26 -17.81 -11.07
N VAL A 176 -9.81 -18.15 -9.90
CA VAL A 176 -9.39 -19.30 -9.08
C VAL A 176 -10.57 -20.26 -8.95
N SER A 177 -10.43 -21.46 -9.52
CA SER A 177 -11.47 -22.48 -9.36
C SER A 177 -11.48 -23.04 -7.94
N PRO A 178 -12.60 -23.60 -7.46
CA PRO A 178 -12.65 -24.31 -6.18
C PRO A 178 -11.64 -25.47 -6.11
N GLU A 179 -11.43 -26.17 -7.22
CA GLU A 179 -10.45 -27.25 -7.33
C GLU A 179 -9.04 -26.72 -7.13
N THR A 180 -8.65 -25.65 -7.82
CA THR A 180 -7.34 -24.99 -7.66
C THR A 180 -7.07 -24.56 -6.22
N ALA A 181 -8.05 -23.90 -5.59
CA ALA A 181 -7.91 -23.45 -4.21
C ALA A 181 -7.75 -24.61 -3.21
N GLN A 182 -8.35 -25.77 -3.50
CA GLN A 182 -8.25 -26.96 -2.66
C GLN A 182 -6.95 -27.76 -2.91
N GLU A 183 -6.53 -27.88 -4.16
CA GLU A 183 -5.36 -28.66 -4.57
C GLU A 183 -4.04 -27.93 -4.28
N HIS A 184 -4.08 -26.58 -4.19
CA HIS A 184 -2.92 -25.70 -3.97
C HIS A 184 -3.06 -24.87 -2.70
N PRO A 185 -3.01 -25.49 -1.50
CA PRO A 185 -3.11 -24.76 -0.24
C PRO A 185 -1.95 -23.76 -0.04
N GLU A 186 -0.82 -23.95 -0.72
CA GLU A 186 0.30 -23.00 -0.75
C GLU A 186 -0.07 -21.67 -1.41
N TYR A 187 -1.09 -21.62 -2.24
CA TYR A 187 -1.56 -20.36 -2.84
C TYR A 187 -2.32 -19.48 -1.82
N MET A 188 -2.82 -20.07 -0.72
CA MET A 188 -3.55 -19.35 0.34
C MET A 188 -4.66 -18.45 -0.22
N THR A 189 -5.39 -18.96 -1.21
CA THR A 189 -6.41 -18.24 -1.97
C THR A 189 -7.79 -18.81 -1.72
N ASP A 190 -8.79 -17.96 -1.77
CA ASP A 190 -10.18 -18.38 -1.92
C ASP A 190 -10.48 -18.75 -3.38
N ALA A 191 -11.60 -19.42 -3.63
CA ALA A 191 -12.13 -19.61 -4.96
C ALA A 191 -13.01 -18.41 -5.37
N GLY A 192 -12.88 -18.01 -6.64
CA GLY A 192 -13.67 -16.88 -7.16
C GLY A 192 -13.01 -16.24 -8.37
N LYS A 193 -13.63 -15.16 -8.84
CA LYS A 193 -13.15 -14.41 -10.00
C LYS A 193 -13.29 -12.91 -9.79
N MET A 194 -12.21 -12.18 -10.02
CA MET A 194 -12.21 -10.75 -10.03
C MET A 194 -11.54 -10.22 -11.30
N TYR A 195 -12.27 -9.33 -12.00
CA TYR A 195 -11.76 -8.50 -13.08
C TYR A 195 -11.76 -7.05 -12.62
N TRP A 196 -10.75 -6.28 -13.01
CA TRP A 196 -10.69 -4.84 -12.79
C TRP A 196 -10.11 -4.11 -14.00
N ASP A 197 -10.53 -2.87 -14.18
CA ASP A 197 -9.96 -1.89 -15.13
C ASP A 197 -10.11 -0.51 -14.51
N LEU A 198 -9.00 0.04 -14.01
CA LEU A 198 -8.99 1.26 -13.21
C LEU A 198 -7.86 2.18 -13.65
N THR A 199 -8.20 3.45 -13.83
CA THR A 199 -7.21 4.54 -13.82
C THR A 199 -7.01 5.03 -12.39
N MET A 200 -5.84 5.63 -12.11
CA MET A 200 -5.52 6.19 -10.81
C MET A 200 -4.80 7.53 -10.94
N ASP A 201 -5.07 8.42 -9.98
CA ASP A 201 -4.50 9.76 -9.87
C ASP A 201 -4.11 10.01 -8.41
N LYS A 202 -2.82 10.05 -8.12
CA LYS A 202 -2.26 10.18 -6.78
C LYS A 202 -2.27 11.66 -6.37
N GLN A 203 -3.26 12.08 -5.61
CA GLN A 203 -3.57 13.48 -5.30
C GLN A 203 -2.82 14.03 -4.09
N ILE A 204 -2.75 13.25 -3.00
CA ILE A 204 -2.02 13.61 -1.77
C ILE A 204 -1.01 12.51 -1.51
N THR A 205 0.27 12.85 -1.54
CA THR A 205 1.37 11.90 -1.40
C THR A 205 2.12 12.10 -0.08
N PHE A 206 2.81 11.07 0.39
CA PHE A 206 3.75 11.17 1.50
C PHE A 206 5.05 10.45 1.12
N ASN A 207 5.94 11.20 0.51
CA ASN A 207 7.22 10.72 -0.02
C ASN A 207 8.24 10.46 1.10
N VAL A 208 7.84 9.69 2.09
CA VAL A 208 8.70 9.36 3.23
C VAL A 208 9.48 8.08 3.02
N GLY A 209 8.99 7.23 2.18
CA GLY A 209 9.40 5.90 1.79
C GLY A 209 10.58 5.25 2.47
N TYR A 210 11.71 5.81 2.46
CA TYR A 210 12.87 5.26 3.14
C TYR A 210 12.97 5.68 4.60
N GLY A 211 12.16 6.67 4.96
CA GLY A 211 12.24 7.27 6.25
C GLY A 211 13.60 7.89 6.57
N ALA A 212 14.54 7.88 5.67
CA ALA A 212 15.91 8.35 5.86
C ALA A 212 16.33 9.23 4.69
N GLY A 213 17.26 10.11 4.91
CA GLY A 213 17.88 10.90 3.87
C GLY A 213 18.58 10.04 2.82
N LYS A 214 18.90 10.63 1.67
CA LYS A 214 19.53 9.97 0.52
C LYS A 214 20.70 9.02 0.88
N PRO A 215 21.66 9.40 1.77
CA PRO A 215 22.78 8.50 2.11
C PRO A 215 22.35 7.19 2.78
N MET A 216 21.27 7.21 3.58
CA MET A 216 20.77 5.99 4.24
C MET A 216 20.03 5.09 3.26
N ARG A 217 19.39 5.66 2.23
CA ARG A 217 18.77 4.92 1.13
C ARG A 217 19.81 4.23 0.28
N GLU A 218 20.83 4.98 -0.17
CA GLU A 218 21.92 4.46 -0.97
C GLU A 218 22.73 3.38 -0.25
N ALA A 219 22.85 3.48 1.08
CA ALA A 219 23.49 2.47 1.92
C ALA A 219 22.58 1.26 2.23
N GLU A 220 21.32 1.23 1.76
CA GLU A 220 20.32 0.19 2.07
C GLU A 220 20.29 -0.12 3.58
N ALA A 221 20.26 0.92 4.42
CA ALA A 221 20.49 0.81 5.86
C ALA A 221 19.35 0.09 6.62
N PHE A 222 18.17 -0.05 6.01
CA PHE A 222 17.00 -0.73 6.58
C PHE A 222 16.71 -2.03 5.82
N ASP A 223 16.15 -3.02 6.52
CA ASP A 223 15.70 -4.27 5.90
C ASP A 223 14.36 -4.11 5.16
N MET A 224 13.59 -3.08 5.49
CA MET A 224 12.28 -2.80 4.92
C MET A 224 12.14 -1.30 4.63
N PHE A 225 11.65 -0.99 3.46
CA PHE A 225 11.33 0.35 3.00
C PHE A 225 9.85 0.45 2.65
N TRP A 226 9.26 1.59 2.90
CA TRP A 226 7.86 1.87 2.63
C TRP A 226 7.70 3.29 2.10
N HIS A 227 6.88 3.45 1.07
CA HIS A 227 6.59 4.71 0.41
C HIS A 227 5.10 4.84 0.13
N CYS A 228 4.48 5.91 0.61
CA CYS A 228 3.07 6.19 0.33
C CYS A 228 2.94 7.02 -0.94
N GLU A 229 2.63 6.35 -2.05
CA GLU A 229 2.45 6.96 -3.36
C GLU A 229 1.26 7.92 -3.39
N GLY A 230 0.21 7.60 -2.64
CA GLY A 230 -0.99 8.42 -2.54
C GLY A 230 -1.80 8.11 -1.29
N MET A 231 -1.70 8.96 -0.25
CA MET A 231 -2.60 8.93 0.91
C MET A 231 -4.05 9.18 0.49
N LYS A 232 -4.23 9.93 -0.59
CA LYS A 232 -5.48 10.09 -1.32
C LYS A 232 -5.20 9.88 -2.80
N THR A 233 -5.82 8.84 -3.34
CA THR A 233 -5.70 8.45 -4.75
C THR A 233 -7.10 8.35 -5.35
N ALA A 234 -7.36 9.08 -6.40
CA ALA A 234 -8.63 8.97 -7.12
C ALA A 234 -8.55 7.80 -8.10
N PHE A 235 -9.36 6.79 -7.88
CA PHE A 235 -9.55 5.68 -8.83
C PHE A 235 -10.82 5.87 -9.63
N GLU A 236 -10.79 5.46 -10.91
CA GLU A 236 -11.96 5.50 -11.79
C GLU A 236 -12.00 4.28 -12.69
N GLY A 237 -13.16 3.65 -12.77
CA GLY A 237 -13.38 2.50 -13.64
C GLY A 237 -14.36 1.50 -13.08
N LYS A 238 -14.06 0.22 -13.24
CA LYS A 238 -14.97 -0.86 -12.81
C LYS A 238 -14.27 -2.08 -12.27
N ILE A 239 -14.99 -2.80 -11.43
CA ILE A 239 -14.64 -4.13 -10.93
C ILE A 239 -15.80 -5.08 -11.23
N ILE A 240 -15.49 -6.33 -11.52
CA ILE A 240 -16.46 -7.41 -11.56
C ILE A 240 -15.96 -8.49 -10.61
N LEU A 241 -16.64 -8.67 -9.48
CA LEU A 241 -16.31 -9.71 -8.49
C LEU A 241 -17.42 -10.76 -8.50
N ASN A 242 -17.06 -12.00 -8.82
CA ASN A 242 -17.99 -13.15 -8.89
C ASN A 242 -19.26 -12.90 -9.73
N GLY A 243 -19.12 -12.08 -10.79
CA GLY A 243 -20.22 -11.72 -11.70
C GLY A 243 -20.98 -10.45 -11.33
N GLU A 244 -20.76 -9.89 -10.15
CA GLU A 244 -21.35 -8.62 -9.73
C GLU A 244 -20.44 -7.44 -10.11
N GLU A 245 -21.02 -6.42 -10.76
CA GLU A 245 -20.31 -5.24 -11.27
C GLU A 245 -20.39 -4.08 -10.28
N TYR A 246 -19.23 -3.50 -9.98
CA TYR A 246 -19.05 -2.32 -9.14
C TYR A 246 -18.42 -1.19 -9.95
N ILE A 247 -18.91 0.01 -9.78
CA ILE A 247 -18.36 1.23 -10.36
C ILE A 247 -17.51 1.93 -9.32
N VAL A 248 -16.31 2.29 -9.71
CA VAL A 248 -15.38 3.08 -8.91
C VAL A 248 -15.38 4.50 -9.46
N SER A 249 -15.68 5.47 -8.61
CA SER A 249 -15.78 6.89 -8.97
C SER A 249 -14.71 7.70 -8.27
N ARG A 250 -14.10 8.65 -8.96
CA ARG A 250 -12.98 9.49 -8.46
C ARG A 250 -13.28 10.19 -7.14
N ASP A 251 -14.53 10.63 -6.94
CA ASP A 251 -14.90 11.54 -5.85
C ASP A 251 -15.27 10.81 -4.53
N ASP A 252 -15.55 9.50 -4.60
CA ASP A 252 -16.07 8.71 -3.46
C ASP A 252 -15.42 7.32 -3.32
N CYS A 253 -14.25 7.11 -3.93
CA CYS A 253 -13.57 5.81 -3.87
C CYS A 253 -12.68 5.61 -2.65
N TYR A 254 -12.45 6.60 -1.81
CA TYR A 254 -11.57 6.56 -0.64
C TYR A 254 -10.22 5.86 -0.91
N GLY A 255 -9.65 6.15 -2.08
CA GLY A 255 -8.53 5.40 -2.62
C GLY A 255 -7.18 5.71 -1.97
N TYR A 256 -6.34 4.70 -1.90
CA TYR A 256 -4.99 4.72 -1.34
C TYR A 256 -4.03 3.92 -2.22
N ALA A 257 -2.78 4.36 -2.30
CA ALA A 257 -1.72 3.66 -3.01
C ALA A 257 -0.40 3.74 -2.23
N ASP A 258 0.29 2.61 -2.10
CA ASP A 258 1.64 2.58 -1.55
C ASP A 258 2.53 1.51 -2.20
N LYS A 259 3.79 1.59 -1.82
CA LYS A 259 4.83 0.68 -2.24
C LYS A 259 5.70 0.28 -1.05
N ASN A 260 6.11 -0.98 -1.04
CA ASN A 260 6.96 -1.52 -0.01
C ASN A 260 7.98 -2.51 -0.61
N TRP A 261 9.23 -2.45 -0.18
CA TRP A 261 10.26 -3.36 -0.63
C TRP A 261 11.36 -3.55 0.41
N GLY A 262 12.17 -4.57 0.26
CA GLY A 262 13.29 -4.83 1.15
C GLY A 262 13.75 -6.27 1.17
N ARG A 263 14.54 -6.59 2.20
CA ARG A 263 15.10 -7.94 2.43
C ARG A 263 14.29 -8.77 3.42
N ASP A 264 13.56 -8.10 4.31
CA ASP A 264 12.80 -8.75 5.38
C ASP A 264 11.62 -7.89 5.79
N PHE A 265 10.61 -8.52 6.37
CA PHE A 265 9.44 -7.82 6.89
C PHE A 265 9.67 -7.35 8.33
N THR A 266 9.11 -6.21 8.67
CA THR A 266 9.07 -5.71 10.04
C THR A 266 8.04 -6.48 10.88
N SER A 267 8.42 -6.88 12.10
CA SER A 267 7.50 -7.53 13.07
C SER A 267 7.60 -6.85 14.43
N PRO A 268 6.50 -6.35 15.03
CA PRO A 268 5.17 -6.24 14.41
C PRO A 268 5.17 -5.28 13.23
N TRP A 269 4.21 -5.47 12.30
CA TRP A 269 3.85 -4.53 11.26
C TRP A 269 2.54 -3.83 11.63
N VAL A 270 2.46 -2.53 11.38
CA VAL A 270 1.26 -1.71 11.56
C VAL A 270 1.11 -0.81 10.33
N TRP A 271 -0.08 -0.79 9.79
CA TRP A 271 -0.49 0.18 8.78
C TRP A 271 -1.91 0.69 9.07
N LEU A 272 -2.11 2.00 8.94
CA LEU A 272 -3.39 2.69 9.04
C LEU A 272 -3.41 3.82 8.01
N SER A 273 -4.49 3.92 7.24
CA SER A 273 -4.68 5.03 6.29
C SER A 273 -6.15 5.33 6.08
N SER A 274 -6.48 6.61 5.90
CA SER A 274 -7.81 7.03 5.43
C SER A 274 -7.78 8.43 4.85
N ASN A 275 -8.70 8.67 3.92
CA ASN A 275 -9.10 9.99 3.44
C ASN A 275 -10.62 10.22 3.55
N ASP A 276 -11.31 9.38 4.34
CA ASP A 276 -12.68 9.55 4.77
C ASP A 276 -12.73 10.21 6.15
N LEU A 277 -12.66 11.52 6.17
CA LEU A 277 -12.43 12.33 7.35
C LEU A 277 -13.55 13.34 7.57
N THR A 278 -14.08 13.43 8.80
CA THR A 278 -15.11 14.41 9.18
C THR A 278 -14.70 15.09 10.47
N SER A 279 -14.59 16.41 10.45
CA SER A 279 -14.31 17.20 11.64
C SER A 279 -15.45 17.13 12.64
N ARG A 280 -15.15 16.83 13.89
CA ARG A 280 -16.11 16.95 15.00
C ARG A 280 -16.26 18.38 15.51
N VAL A 281 -15.28 19.23 15.21
CA VAL A 281 -15.29 20.63 15.63
C VAL A 281 -16.23 21.44 14.75
N THR A 282 -16.19 21.22 13.43
CA THR A 282 -17.06 21.93 12.47
C THR A 282 -18.27 21.13 12.03
N GLY A 283 -18.22 19.81 12.12
CA GLY A 283 -19.22 18.89 11.57
C GLY A 283 -19.10 18.67 10.05
N GLU A 284 -18.06 19.23 9.42
CA GLU A 284 -17.87 19.19 7.97
C GLU A 284 -16.95 18.05 7.52
N LYS A 285 -17.19 17.52 6.34
CA LYS A 285 -16.29 16.60 5.64
C LYS A 285 -15.01 17.34 5.25
N LEU A 286 -13.86 16.73 5.55
CA LEU A 286 -12.55 17.27 5.20
C LEU A 286 -12.13 16.73 3.82
N HIS A 287 -12.33 17.52 2.78
CA HIS A 287 -12.14 17.08 1.40
C HIS A 287 -10.67 17.09 0.94
N ASP A 288 -9.84 17.99 1.49
CA ASP A 288 -8.41 18.07 1.20
C ASP A 288 -7.58 17.53 2.37
N SER A 289 -7.97 16.34 2.85
CA SER A 289 -7.32 15.73 4.00
C SER A 289 -7.15 14.23 3.87
N ALA A 290 -6.05 13.73 4.41
CA ALA A 290 -5.75 12.30 4.50
C ALA A 290 -4.74 12.05 5.61
N PHE A 291 -4.77 10.87 6.23
CA PHE A 291 -3.72 10.44 7.12
C PHE A 291 -3.18 9.06 6.76
N VAL A 292 -1.93 8.82 7.13
CA VAL A 292 -1.30 7.51 7.02
C VAL A 292 -0.34 7.29 8.18
N ILE A 293 -0.27 6.06 8.66
CA ILE A 293 0.69 5.59 9.66
C ILE A 293 1.19 4.22 9.18
N GLY A 294 2.50 4.05 9.13
CA GLY A 294 3.09 2.76 8.75
C GLY A 294 4.41 2.48 9.47
N GLY A 295 4.73 1.21 9.65
CA GLY A 295 5.99 0.78 10.25
C GLY A 295 5.83 -0.29 11.33
N GLY A 296 6.77 -0.33 12.26
CA GLY A 296 6.80 -1.36 13.29
C GLY A 296 8.08 -1.32 14.09
N ARG A 297 8.87 -2.37 14.00
CA ARG A 297 10.19 -2.46 14.63
C ARG A 297 11.27 -2.58 13.57
N PRO A 298 11.72 -1.46 12.97
CA PRO A 298 12.73 -1.48 11.92
C PRO A 298 14.05 -2.01 12.45
N LYS A 299 14.80 -2.64 11.57
CA LYS A 299 16.17 -3.07 11.82
C LYS A 299 17.13 -2.19 11.03
N VAL A 300 18.27 -1.88 11.66
CA VAL A 300 19.41 -1.23 11.02
C VAL A 300 20.60 -2.18 11.18
N GLY A 301 20.92 -2.91 10.12
CA GLY A 301 21.83 -4.05 10.23
C GLY A 301 21.31 -5.09 11.27
N PRO A 302 22.15 -5.60 12.18
CA PRO A 302 21.74 -6.60 13.17
C PRO A 302 20.91 -6.02 14.35
N VAL A 303 20.74 -4.69 14.43
CA VAL A 303 20.12 -4.01 15.58
C VAL A 303 18.66 -3.71 15.30
N ALA A 304 17.76 -4.37 16.03
CA ALA A 304 16.35 -4.00 16.05
C ALA A 304 16.17 -2.71 16.87
N MET A 305 15.49 -1.73 16.29
CA MET A 305 15.11 -0.50 16.99
C MET A 305 13.89 -0.75 17.89
N ASP A 306 13.58 0.19 18.78
CA ASP A 306 12.27 0.24 19.42
C ASP A 306 11.16 0.43 18.38
N ASN A 307 9.92 0.22 18.80
CA ASN A 307 8.75 0.44 17.98
C ASN A 307 8.78 1.85 17.36
N LYS A 308 8.84 1.93 16.03
CA LYS A 308 8.93 3.18 15.27
C LYS A 308 7.89 3.16 14.16
N LEU A 309 7.03 4.15 14.15
CA LEU A 309 6.07 4.37 13.07
C LEU A 309 6.38 5.69 12.38
N LEU A 310 6.31 5.67 11.07
CA LEU A 310 6.19 6.85 10.25
C LEU A 310 4.72 7.25 10.21
N GLY A 311 4.43 8.54 10.15
CA GLY A 311 3.06 9.01 10.04
C GLY A 311 2.99 10.38 9.42
N ALA A 312 1.88 10.62 8.77
CA ALA A 312 1.56 11.89 8.17
C ALA A 312 0.07 12.19 8.30
N MET A 313 -0.25 13.46 8.43
CA MET A 313 -1.58 14.02 8.24
C MET A 313 -1.47 15.20 7.29
N TRP A 314 -2.15 15.13 6.18
CA TRP A 314 -2.48 16.29 5.37
C TRP A 314 -3.84 16.78 5.83
N TYR A 315 -3.90 17.98 6.37
CA TYR A 315 -5.10 18.54 6.97
C TYR A 315 -5.43 19.86 6.28
N GLU A 316 -6.41 19.84 5.39
CA GLU A 316 -6.91 21.01 4.64
C GLU A 316 -5.77 21.87 4.06
N GLY A 317 -4.84 21.23 3.36
CA GLY A 317 -3.69 21.90 2.75
C GLY A 317 -2.48 22.07 3.67
N GLU A 318 -2.53 21.60 4.91
CA GLU A 318 -1.47 21.77 5.89
C GLU A 318 -0.81 20.43 6.27
N PRO A 319 0.53 20.29 6.12
CA PRO A 319 1.24 19.06 6.42
C PRO A 319 1.60 18.92 7.90
N PHE A 320 1.37 17.70 8.44
CA PHE A 320 1.88 17.25 9.73
C PHE A 320 2.67 15.98 9.52
N GLU A 321 3.98 16.04 9.72
CA GLU A 321 4.88 14.90 9.52
C GLU A 321 5.41 14.38 10.86
N PHE A 322 5.35 13.04 11.04
CA PHE A 322 5.87 12.31 12.18
C PHE A 322 6.88 11.27 11.67
N ASN A 323 8.13 11.67 11.54
CA ASN A 323 9.14 10.89 10.84
C ASN A 323 10.37 10.69 11.73
N PHE A 324 10.48 9.53 12.35
CA PHE A 324 11.59 9.18 13.24
C PHE A 324 12.95 9.10 12.52
N SER A 325 12.96 8.88 11.22
CA SER A 325 14.20 8.75 10.45
C SER A 325 14.81 10.10 10.07
N LYS A 326 14.00 11.15 10.09
CA LYS A 326 14.48 12.54 10.10
C LYS A 326 14.78 12.93 11.54
N VAL A 327 16.01 12.64 12.01
CA VAL A 327 16.41 12.82 13.42
C VAL A 327 16.13 14.22 13.99
N TRP A 328 16.15 15.24 13.14
CA TRP A 328 15.84 16.63 13.52
C TRP A 328 14.37 16.89 13.84
N THR A 329 13.44 16.00 13.45
CA THR A 329 12.02 16.10 13.78
C THR A 329 11.75 15.73 15.24
N LEU A 330 12.67 15.03 15.89
CA LEU A 330 12.56 14.53 17.25
C LEU A 330 11.25 13.76 17.51
N THR A 331 10.79 13.04 16.50
CA THR A 331 9.53 12.29 16.56
C THR A 331 9.58 11.18 17.60
N LYS A 332 8.57 11.17 18.46
CA LYS A 332 8.31 10.09 19.43
C LYS A 332 7.05 9.35 19.05
N THR A 333 7.13 8.03 19.10
CA THR A 333 5.99 7.14 18.81
C THR A 333 5.68 6.28 20.02
N LYS A 334 4.39 6.13 20.32
CA LYS A 334 3.87 5.10 21.22
C LYS A 334 2.70 4.44 20.51
N PHE A 335 2.72 3.12 20.43
CA PHE A 335 1.57 2.41 19.90
C PHE A 335 1.26 1.13 20.69
N LYS A 336 0.00 0.75 20.64
CA LYS A 336 -0.51 -0.49 21.16
C LYS A 336 -1.56 -1.02 20.21
N CYS A 337 -1.35 -2.24 19.74
CA CYS A 337 -2.36 -2.99 19.06
C CYS A 337 -2.92 -4.08 19.98
N LYS A 338 -4.22 -4.26 19.96
CA LYS A 338 -4.90 -5.28 20.76
C LYS A 338 -5.85 -6.07 19.88
N GLU A 339 -5.54 -7.33 19.71
CA GLU A 339 -6.45 -8.31 19.16
C GLU A 339 -7.39 -8.81 20.23
N THR A 340 -8.70 -8.72 19.96
CA THR A 340 -9.75 -9.30 20.79
C THR A 340 -10.39 -10.49 20.08
N LYS A 341 -11.43 -11.08 20.63
CA LYS A 341 -12.17 -12.16 19.97
C LYS A 341 -12.78 -11.71 18.62
N SER A 342 -13.33 -10.50 18.56
CA SER A 342 -14.10 -10.00 17.42
C SER A 342 -13.48 -8.81 16.69
N LYS A 343 -12.50 -8.13 17.28
CA LYS A 343 -11.93 -6.88 16.74
C LYS A 343 -10.42 -6.83 16.89
N VAL A 344 -9.80 -6.07 16.02
CA VAL A 344 -8.45 -5.54 16.20
C VAL A 344 -8.57 -4.04 16.50
N VAL A 345 -7.82 -3.56 17.49
CA VAL A 345 -7.87 -2.16 17.96
C VAL A 345 -6.47 -1.59 17.99
N TRP A 346 -6.27 -0.47 17.32
CA TRP A 346 -5.01 0.27 17.28
C TRP A 346 -5.12 1.56 18.09
N ARG A 347 -4.10 1.86 18.88
CA ARG A 347 -3.91 3.12 19.57
C ARG A 347 -2.51 3.61 19.29
N VAL A 348 -2.40 4.72 18.60
CA VAL A 348 -1.13 5.31 18.20
C VAL A 348 -1.04 6.74 18.68
N VAL A 349 0.09 7.12 19.26
CA VAL A 349 0.42 8.52 19.59
C VAL A 349 1.76 8.83 18.96
N GLN A 350 1.78 9.81 18.09
CA GLN A 350 2.97 10.37 17.49
C GLN A 350 3.11 11.84 17.88
N GLU A 351 4.31 12.24 18.27
CA GLU A 351 4.58 13.58 18.79
C GLU A 351 5.93 14.08 18.30
N THR A 352 5.94 15.31 17.81
CA THR A 352 7.13 16.14 17.60
C THR A 352 7.16 17.26 18.64
N PRO A 353 8.20 18.10 18.70
CA PRO A 353 8.19 19.28 19.57
C PRO A 353 7.01 20.22 19.37
N MET A 354 6.40 20.26 18.16
CA MET A 354 5.38 21.23 17.76
C MET A 354 4.02 20.63 17.44
N SER A 355 3.94 19.33 17.13
CA SER A 355 2.71 18.69 16.68
C SER A 355 2.50 17.33 17.37
N LYS A 356 1.24 16.93 17.54
CA LYS A 356 0.88 15.63 18.08
C LYS A 356 -0.36 15.09 17.39
N MET A 357 -0.33 13.80 17.06
CA MET A 357 -1.44 13.05 16.52
C MET A 357 -1.75 11.85 17.44
N CYS A 358 -3.00 11.73 17.84
CA CYS A 358 -3.51 10.61 18.64
C CYS A 358 -4.58 9.89 17.82
N THR A 359 -4.33 8.64 17.51
CA THR A 359 -5.19 7.82 16.63
C THR A 359 -5.72 6.63 17.41
N GLU A 360 -7.02 6.41 17.34
CA GLU A 360 -7.68 5.20 17.85
C GLU A 360 -8.59 4.64 16.76
N ILE A 361 -8.27 3.44 16.28
CA ILE A 361 -8.99 2.76 15.19
C ILE A 361 -9.40 1.36 15.67
N ALA A 362 -10.54 0.88 15.19
CA ALA A 362 -10.97 -0.50 15.37
C ALA A 362 -11.55 -1.05 14.06
N CYS A 363 -11.32 -2.34 13.80
CA CYS A 363 -11.92 -3.07 12.69
C CYS A 363 -12.44 -4.43 13.20
N ASN A 364 -13.60 -4.86 12.72
CA ASN A 364 -14.12 -6.18 13.04
C ASN A 364 -13.34 -7.24 12.28
N LYS A 365 -13.01 -8.35 12.93
CA LYS A 365 -12.27 -9.45 12.28
C LYS A 365 -13.06 -10.15 11.19
N GLU A 366 -14.37 -10.18 11.30
CA GLU A 366 -15.26 -10.75 10.28
C GLU A 366 -15.23 -9.99 8.95
N ASP A 367 -14.85 -8.69 9.01
CA ASP A 367 -14.69 -7.82 7.84
C ASP A 367 -13.27 -7.83 7.27
N MET A 368 -12.34 -8.57 7.89
CA MET A 368 -10.92 -8.60 7.55
C MET A 368 -10.51 -9.93 6.91
N ILE A 369 -9.39 -9.91 6.22
CA ILE A 369 -8.69 -11.10 5.75
C ILE A 369 -7.43 -11.36 6.58
N LEU A 370 -6.97 -12.61 6.60
CA LEU A 370 -5.63 -12.97 7.06
C LEU A 370 -4.72 -13.12 5.84
N VAL A 371 -3.67 -12.33 5.81
CA VAL A 371 -2.70 -12.30 4.72
C VAL A 371 -1.43 -13.02 5.14
N ASN A 372 -0.83 -13.73 4.20
CA ASN A 372 0.46 -14.39 4.36
C ASN A 372 1.44 -13.92 3.29
N TYR A 373 2.68 -13.67 3.73
CA TYR A 373 3.81 -13.41 2.84
C TYR A 373 4.98 -14.31 3.21
N GLU A 374 5.64 -14.90 2.22
CA GLU A 374 6.92 -15.56 2.41
C GLU A 374 8.03 -14.51 2.50
N ALA A 375 8.93 -14.67 3.47
CA ALA A 375 10.12 -13.84 3.53
C ALA A 375 11.11 -14.24 2.41
N PRO A 376 11.89 -13.30 1.86
CA PRO A 376 12.83 -13.58 0.77
C PRO A 376 13.88 -14.63 1.07
N ASP A 377 14.22 -14.86 2.33
CA ASP A 377 15.16 -15.89 2.77
C ASP A 377 14.53 -17.29 2.88
N GLY A 378 13.20 -17.42 2.72
CA GLY A 378 12.46 -18.67 2.84
C GLY A 378 12.30 -19.18 4.27
N SER A 379 12.92 -18.53 5.27
CA SER A 379 12.99 -19.04 6.66
C SER A 379 11.73 -18.82 7.47
N LYS A 380 10.90 -17.86 7.07
CA LYS A 380 9.70 -17.44 7.80
C LYS A 380 8.66 -16.81 6.91
N ARG A 381 7.45 -16.72 7.43
CA ARG A 381 6.36 -15.99 6.80
C ARG A 381 5.50 -15.29 7.84
N HIS A 382 4.84 -14.22 7.45
CA HIS A 382 3.69 -13.73 8.19
C HIS A 382 2.56 -14.75 8.04
N ASN A 383 2.10 -15.32 9.13
CA ASN A 383 0.99 -16.25 9.14
C ASN A 383 -0.21 -15.72 9.94
N ARG A 384 -0.15 -14.47 10.39
CA ARG A 384 -1.18 -13.81 11.19
C ARG A 384 -1.17 -12.31 10.97
N LEU A 385 -1.23 -11.89 9.71
CA LEU A 385 -1.36 -10.48 9.34
C LEU A 385 -2.84 -10.19 9.07
N TRP A 386 -3.50 -9.54 10.03
CA TRP A 386 -4.84 -9.02 9.84
C TRP A 386 -4.79 -7.80 8.91
N ASN A 387 -5.60 -7.83 7.85
CA ASN A 387 -5.68 -6.77 6.86
C ASN A 387 -7.16 -6.44 6.59
N GLY A 388 -7.54 -5.15 6.66
CA GLY A 388 -8.91 -4.67 6.49
C GLY A 388 -8.98 -3.29 5.84
N GLY A 389 -10.12 -2.99 5.23
CA GLY A 389 -10.41 -1.70 4.59
C GLY A 389 -11.61 -0.95 5.21
N ASN A 390 -12.27 -1.54 6.22
CA ASN A 390 -13.49 -1.01 6.83
C ASN A 390 -13.27 -0.58 8.29
N GLY A 391 -12.05 -0.23 8.66
CA GLY A 391 -11.75 0.31 9.98
C GLY A 391 -12.46 1.65 10.22
N THR A 392 -12.81 1.91 11.47
CA THR A 392 -13.41 3.19 11.89
C THR A 392 -12.77 3.66 13.18
N GLY A 393 -12.84 4.95 13.44
CA GLY A 393 -12.33 5.49 14.69
C GLY A 393 -12.17 6.99 14.70
N MET A 394 -11.10 7.45 15.37
CA MET A 394 -10.91 8.87 15.62
C MET A 394 -9.42 9.25 15.59
N VAL A 395 -9.16 10.40 15.01
CA VAL A 395 -7.86 11.09 15.07
C VAL A 395 -8.02 12.42 15.80
N LYS A 396 -7.14 12.69 16.77
CA LYS A 396 -7.02 14.01 17.40
C LYS A 396 -5.69 14.63 17.01
N LEU A 397 -5.76 15.82 16.42
CA LEU A 397 -4.60 16.58 15.97
C LEU A 397 -4.37 17.77 16.88
N TYR A 398 -3.14 17.97 17.30
CA TYR A 398 -2.75 19.05 18.18
C TYR A 398 -1.55 19.80 17.63
N ARG A 399 -1.52 21.10 17.93
CA ARG A 399 -0.38 21.99 17.71
C ARG A 399 0.05 22.63 19.02
N LYS A 400 1.32 22.94 19.13
CA LYS A 400 1.87 23.62 20.31
C LYS A 400 1.95 25.11 20.07
N HIS A 401 1.38 25.87 20.99
CA HIS A 401 1.35 27.33 20.95
C HIS A 401 1.98 27.91 22.18
N LEU A 402 2.53 29.11 22.01
CA LEU A 402 3.07 29.90 23.08
C LEU A 402 1.96 30.81 23.67
N LYS A 403 1.40 30.42 24.82
CA LYS A 403 0.35 31.20 25.51
C LYS A 403 0.92 32.08 26.60
N LYS A 404 0.55 33.39 26.59
CA LYS A 404 0.68 34.31 27.73
C LYS A 404 -0.65 34.32 28.48
N LYS A 405 -0.65 33.91 29.76
CA LYS A 405 -1.88 33.90 30.59
C LYS A 405 -2.22 35.27 31.21
N LYS A 406 -1.22 36.14 31.38
CA LYS A 406 -1.34 37.52 31.88
C LYS A 406 -0.19 38.36 31.32
N GLU A 407 -0.36 39.70 31.27
CA GLU A 407 0.64 40.63 30.70
C GLU A 407 2.03 40.46 31.30
N ASP A 408 2.12 40.16 32.62
CA ASP A 408 3.38 39.96 33.35
C ASP A 408 3.81 38.50 33.52
N SER A 409 3.13 37.53 32.91
CA SER A 409 3.50 36.10 33.01
C SER A 409 4.47 35.67 31.92
N LYS A 410 5.46 34.81 32.28
CA LYS A 410 6.32 34.19 31.27
C LYS A 410 5.48 33.36 30.32
N PRO A 411 5.71 33.45 28.99
CA PRO A 411 5.03 32.63 28.01
C PRO A 411 5.24 31.14 28.30
N LYS A 412 4.19 30.32 28.19
CA LYS A 412 4.26 28.90 28.40
C LYS A 412 3.75 28.14 27.14
N TRP A 413 4.46 27.13 26.73
CA TRP A 413 4.05 26.26 25.66
C TRP A 413 2.90 25.38 26.12
N GLU A 414 1.77 25.40 25.41
CA GLU A 414 0.59 24.56 25.67
C GLU A 414 0.15 23.88 24.40
N TRP A 415 -0.38 22.64 24.53
CA TRP A 415 -1.02 21.93 23.43
C TRP A 415 -2.40 22.51 23.19
N GLU A 416 -2.71 22.82 21.94
CA GLU A 416 -4.02 23.24 21.47
C GLU A 416 -4.54 22.19 20.50
N LEU A 417 -5.81 21.81 20.66
CA LEU A 417 -6.50 20.90 19.75
C LEU A 417 -6.74 21.66 18.44
N VAL A 418 -6.21 21.13 17.35
CA VAL A 418 -6.48 21.61 15.98
C VAL A 418 -7.84 21.07 15.55
N ASP A 419 -8.02 19.74 15.66
CA ASP A 419 -9.28 19.09 15.35
C ASP A 419 -9.40 17.73 16.07
N GLU A 420 -10.64 17.30 16.23
CA GLU A 420 -11.04 15.94 16.55
C GLU A 420 -11.82 15.38 15.36
N ILE A 421 -11.33 14.33 14.74
CA ILE A 421 -11.73 13.89 13.42
C ILE A 421 -12.30 12.48 13.51
N ASP A 422 -13.55 12.28 13.09
CA ASP A 422 -14.08 10.94 12.82
C ASP A 422 -13.49 10.42 11.52
N VAL A 423 -13.07 9.16 11.53
CA VAL A 423 -12.47 8.51 10.37
C VAL A 423 -13.20 7.23 10.02
N GLY A 424 -13.53 7.10 8.75
CA GLY A 424 -14.14 5.91 8.13
C GLY A 424 -13.20 5.30 7.11
N HIS A 425 -13.60 4.19 6.49
CA HIS A 425 -12.86 3.50 5.41
C HIS A 425 -11.37 3.37 5.71
N VAL A 426 -11.03 3.06 6.98
CA VAL A 426 -9.62 2.96 7.37
C VAL A 426 -9.07 1.65 6.86
N GLY A 427 -8.10 1.75 5.92
CA GLY A 427 -7.18 0.68 5.64
C GLY A 427 -6.35 0.40 6.89
N CYS A 428 -6.30 -0.84 7.34
CA CYS A 428 -5.68 -1.17 8.61
C CYS A 428 -5.03 -2.55 8.61
N GLU A 429 -3.79 -2.62 9.10
CA GLU A 429 -3.05 -3.86 9.24
C GLU A 429 -2.41 -4.00 10.61
N TYR A 430 -2.35 -5.25 11.06
CA TYR A 430 -1.53 -5.66 12.19
C TYR A 430 -1.06 -7.09 12.00
N GLY A 431 0.23 -7.28 12.06
CA GLY A 431 0.83 -8.60 11.95
C GLY A 431 2.07 -8.78 12.80
N GLU A 432 2.26 -10.01 13.23
CA GLU A 432 3.48 -10.46 13.89
C GLU A 432 3.91 -11.79 13.27
N TYR A 433 5.23 -12.03 13.22
CA TYR A 433 5.71 -13.38 12.99
C TYR A 433 5.31 -14.24 14.18
N THR A 434 4.68 -15.37 13.94
CA THR A 434 4.55 -16.42 14.97
C THR A 434 5.86 -17.19 15.02
N LYS A 435 6.32 -17.42 16.22
CA LYS A 435 7.48 -18.28 16.50
C LYS A 435 7.10 -19.74 16.31
#